data_feb79dadecb7c785d94904b82977970a
#
_entry.id   feb79dadecb7c785d94904b82977970a
#
_cell.length_a   1.000
_cell.length_b   1.000
_cell.length_c   1.000
_cell.angle_alpha   90.00
_cell.angle_beta   90.00
_cell.angle_gamma   90.00
#
_symmetry.space_group_name_H-M   'P 1'
#
loop_
_entity.id
_entity.type
_entity.pdbx_description
1 polymer ?
#
loop_
_entity_poly.entity_id
_entity_poly.type
_entity_poly.pdbx_seq_one_letter_code
_entity_poly.pdbx_strand_id
1 'polypeptide(L)'
;MEVASRLSIAHHRLMLPSSNAPSPQLHAVVEAEVDENCDWIRYPPKPWPRYIRLWAQTEPEAVALVVGTLATWGRDAEAWSAQALEKEFPSAVPGGIAAVDGETLIGPSCCCGLEDWRQWLEVLATGRSPWMGHDPTPFVKIQADQVCIWADGGFGGTPRTSVDFSVSGFEAAIGQAARDLAEFEVPLREWLDSHAPKYAESLARQFREQFISSEETPAPKQDNSTLFVFKRKT
;
A
#
# COMPACT_ATOMS: atom_id res chain seq x y z
N MET A 1 67.01 -6.62 28.29
CA MET A 1 65.68 -7.27 28.24
C MET A 1 64.68 -6.27 27.72
N GLU A 2 64.45 -6.39 26.43
CA GLU A 2 63.65 -5.41 25.65
C GLU A 2 62.33 -6.10 25.34
N VAL A 3 61.20 -5.51 25.86
CA VAL A 3 59.85 -6.01 25.61
C VAL A 3 59.24 -5.25 24.47
N ALA A 4 59.25 -5.84 23.28
CA ALA A 4 58.63 -5.29 22.09
C ALA A 4 57.08 -5.44 22.19
N SER A 5 56.42 -4.29 22.34
CA SER A 5 54.96 -4.16 22.27
C SER A 5 54.48 -4.29 20.81
N ARG A 6 53.83 -5.40 20.48
CA ARG A 6 53.15 -5.60 19.15
C ARG A 6 51.78 -4.93 19.20
N LEU A 7 51.63 -3.78 18.58
CA LEU A 7 50.35 -3.17 18.23
C LEU A 7 49.67 -4.02 17.13
N SER A 8 48.64 -4.72 17.51
CA SER A 8 47.72 -5.42 16.57
C SER A 8 46.81 -4.40 15.95
N ILE A 9 47.02 -4.05 14.69
CA ILE A 9 46.12 -3.24 13.88
C ILE A 9 44.97 -4.16 13.47
N ALA A 10 43.82 -4.04 14.15
CA ALA A 10 42.59 -4.69 13.76
C ALA A 10 42.10 -4.07 12.44
N HIS A 11 42.24 -4.81 11.35
CA HIS A 11 41.63 -4.47 10.07
C HIS A 11 40.12 -4.54 10.22
N HIS A 12 39.47 -3.40 10.36
CA HIS A 12 38.01 -3.28 10.14
C HIS A 12 37.75 -3.57 8.68
N ARG A 13 37.45 -4.83 8.39
CA ARG A 13 36.94 -5.26 7.08
C ARG A 13 35.52 -4.73 7.00
N LEU A 14 35.31 -3.61 6.29
CA LEU A 14 33.98 -3.17 5.87
C LEU A 14 33.33 -4.37 5.13
N MET A 15 32.37 -5.01 5.80
CA MET A 15 31.50 -5.96 5.13
C MET A 15 30.62 -5.14 4.18
N LEU A 16 30.93 -5.18 2.89
CA LEU A 16 30.00 -4.76 1.86
C LEU A 16 28.77 -5.66 2.00
N PRO A 17 27.54 -5.10 1.94
CA PRO A 17 26.33 -5.92 2.00
C PRO A 17 26.40 -6.95 0.87
N SER A 18 26.07 -8.18 1.20
CA SER A 18 25.97 -9.29 0.24
C SER A 18 25.02 -8.88 -0.88
N SER A 19 25.44 -8.94 -2.13
CA SER A 19 24.70 -8.51 -3.32
C SER A 19 23.46 -9.35 -3.64
N ASN A 20 23.00 -10.19 -2.70
CA ASN A 20 21.87 -11.12 -2.84
C ASN A 20 20.69 -10.82 -1.90
N ALA A 21 20.69 -9.72 -1.15
CA ALA A 21 19.46 -9.30 -0.48
C ALA A 21 18.47 -8.79 -1.55
N PRO A 22 17.19 -9.24 -1.53
CA PRO A 22 16.20 -8.71 -2.43
C PRO A 22 16.11 -7.19 -2.24
N SER A 23 16.08 -6.46 -3.35
CA SER A 23 15.91 -4.99 -3.32
C SER A 23 14.56 -4.66 -2.68
N PRO A 24 14.45 -3.51 -1.97
CA PRO A 24 13.19 -3.07 -1.42
C PRO A 24 12.13 -2.92 -2.51
N GLN A 25 10.88 -3.23 -2.17
CA GLN A 25 9.76 -3.30 -3.11
C GLN A 25 8.59 -2.44 -2.63
N LEU A 26 7.75 -2.00 -3.57
CA LEU A 26 6.45 -1.39 -3.32
C LEU A 26 5.36 -2.30 -3.87
N HIS A 27 4.28 -2.47 -3.12
CA HIS A 27 3.14 -3.28 -3.51
C HIS A 27 1.84 -2.53 -3.32
N ALA A 28 0.96 -2.54 -4.31
CA ALA A 28 -0.43 -2.17 -4.10
C ALA A 28 -1.10 -3.25 -3.25
N VAL A 29 -1.77 -2.83 -2.18
CA VAL A 29 -2.40 -3.74 -1.22
C VAL A 29 -3.80 -3.29 -0.84
N VAL A 30 -4.66 -4.26 -0.53
CA VAL A 30 -5.92 -4.07 0.20
C VAL A 30 -5.73 -4.60 1.63
N GLU A 31 -6.16 -3.85 2.63
CA GLU A 31 -6.28 -4.34 3.99
C GLU A 31 -7.53 -5.22 4.09
N ALA A 32 -7.37 -6.46 4.56
CA ALA A 32 -8.48 -7.43 4.62
C ALA A 32 -9.43 -7.09 5.77
N GLU A 33 -10.47 -6.34 5.47
CA GLU A 33 -11.56 -5.99 6.39
C GLU A 33 -12.89 -6.56 5.87
N VAL A 34 -13.14 -7.84 6.14
CA VAL A 34 -14.32 -8.55 5.65
C VAL A 34 -15.26 -8.92 6.79
N ASP A 35 -16.56 -8.93 6.52
CA ASP A 35 -17.54 -9.55 7.41
C ASP A 35 -17.84 -10.98 6.96
N GLU A 36 -17.68 -11.95 7.88
CA GLU A 36 -17.84 -13.37 7.60
C GLU A 36 -19.29 -13.77 7.29
N ASN A 37 -20.26 -12.90 7.59
CA ASN A 37 -21.67 -13.13 7.30
C ASN A 37 -22.08 -12.75 5.87
N CYS A 38 -21.13 -12.41 5.00
CA CYS A 38 -21.39 -12.15 3.59
C CYS A 38 -21.56 -13.46 2.82
N ASP A 39 -22.80 -13.95 2.73
CA ASP A 39 -23.16 -15.32 2.32
C ASP A 39 -22.75 -15.72 0.89
N TRP A 40 -22.55 -14.77 -0.03
CA TRP A 40 -22.18 -15.08 -1.40
C TRP A 40 -20.70 -15.26 -1.63
N ILE A 41 -19.85 -15.02 -0.59
CA ILE A 41 -18.41 -15.15 -0.64
C ILE A 41 -17.96 -16.24 0.34
N ARG A 42 -17.19 -17.21 -0.15
CA ARG A 42 -16.52 -18.19 0.70
C ARG A 42 -15.10 -17.71 1.02
N TYR A 43 -14.91 -17.35 2.27
CA TYR A 43 -13.59 -16.93 2.75
C TYR A 43 -12.71 -18.12 3.08
N PRO A 44 -11.38 -18.00 2.93
CA PRO A 44 -10.44 -19.00 3.42
C PRO A 44 -10.50 -19.11 4.96
N PRO A 45 -10.00 -20.21 5.55
CA PRO A 45 -9.89 -20.31 7.01
C PRO A 45 -8.92 -19.25 7.57
N LYS A 46 -9.22 -18.74 8.76
CA LYS A 46 -8.33 -17.84 9.52
C LYS A 46 -7.05 -18.56 9.99
N PRO A 47 -5.95 -17.83 10.27
CA PRO A 47 -5.84 -16.37 10.24
C PRO A 47 -5.67 -15.81 8.84
N TRP A 48 -6.25 -14.64 8.57
CA TRP A 48 -6.07 -13.92 7.32
C TRP A 48 -4.86 -12.98 7.39
N PRO A 49 -4.16 -12.74 6.26
CA PRO A 49 -3.14 -11.70 6.20
C PRO A 49 -3.81 -10.33 6.37
N ARG A 50 -3.14 -9.41 7.06
CA ARG A 50 -3.64 -8.04 7.18
C ARG A 50 -3.71 -7.36 5.81
N TYR A 51 -2.66 -7.51 5.00
CA TYR A 51 -2.57 -6.92 3.66
C TYR A 51 -2.54 -8.00 2.59
N ILE A 52 -3.32 -7.80 1.54
CA ILE A 52 -3.35 -8.64 0.35
C ILE A 52 -2.69 -7.87 -0.78
N ARG A 53 -1.60 -8.39 -1.31
CA ARG A 53 -0.94 -7.83 -2.49
C ARG A 53 -1.81 -8.06 -3.73
N LEU A 54 -1.97 -6.99 -4.52
CA LEU A 54 -2.73 -7.02 -5.77
C LEU A 54 -1.77 -7.20 -6.95
N TRP A 55 -1.78 -8.38 -7.57
CA TRP A 55 -0.92 -8.74 -8.70
C TRP A 55 -1.48 -9.94 -9.47
N ALA A 56 -0.88 -10.28 -10.64
CA ALA A 56 -1.36 -11.35 -11.51
C ALA A 56 -1.42 -12.74 -10.85
N GLN A 57 -0.60 -13.00 -9.82
CA GLN A 57 -0.55 -14.28 -9.12
C GLN A 57 -1.26 -14.25 -7.75
N THR A 58 -2.18 -13.30 -7.53
CA THR A 58 -3.01 -13.31 -6.32
C THR A 58 -3.91 -14.55 -6.32
N GLU A 59 -3.75 -15.39 -5.29
CA GLU A 59 -4.48 -16.64 -5.17
C GLU A 59 -6.00 -16.41 -5.01
N PRO A 60 -6.86 -17.33 -5.50
CA PRO A 60 -8.31 -17.15 -5.46
C PRO A 60 -8.87 -16.88 -4.07
N GLU A 61 -8.29 -17.49 -3.03
CA GLU A 61 -8.66 -17.27 -1.63
C GLU A 61 -8.37 -15.85 -1.17
N ALA A 62 -7.26 -15.28 -1.64
CA ALA A 62 -6.90 -13.89 -1.36
C ALA A 62 -7.79 -12.92 -2.16
N VAL A 63 -8.16 -13.26 -3.41
CA VAL A 63 -9.14 -12.50 -4.19
C VAL A 63 -10.50 -12.48 -3.48
N ALA A 64 -10.94 -13.59 -2.87
CA ALA A 64 -12.16 -13.64 -2.08
C ALA A 64 -12.16 -12.62 -0.93
N LEU A 65 -11.01 -12.42 -0.26
CA LEU A 65 -10.86 -11.40 0.80
C LEU A 65 -10.94 -9.98 0.22
N VAL A 66 -10.32 -9.72 -0.93
CA VAL A 66 -10.41 -8.41 -1.60
C VAL A 66 -11.86 -8.11 -1.98
N VAL A 67 -12.54 -9.04 -2.65
CA VAL A 67 -13.96 -8.87 -3.03
C VAL A 67 -14.85 -8.73 -1.81
N GLY A 68 -14.55 -9.48 -0.73
CA GLY A 68 -15.24 -9.34 0.55
C GLY A 68 -15.09 -7.96 1.14
N THR A 69 -13.89 -7.42 1.16
CA THR A 69 -13.65 -6.04 1.63
C THR A 69 -14.43 -5.03 0.77
N LEU A 70 -14.40 -5.15 -0.55
CA LEU A 70 -15.19 -4.30 -1.46
C LEU A 70 -16.70 -4.39 -1.20
N ALA A 71 -17.19 -5.57 -0.85
CA ALA A 71 -18.62 -5.81 -0.65
C ALA A 71 -19.13 -5.35 0.72
N THR A 72 -18.30 -5.39 1.76
CA THR A 72 -18.75 -5.20 3.15
C THR A 72 -18.23 -3.91 3.80
N TRP A 73 -17.10 -3.36 3.32
CA TRP A 73 -16.50 -2.17 3.91
C TRP A 73 -17.44 -0.96 3.90
N GLY A 74 -17.72 -0.43 5.11
CA GLY A 74 -18.55 0.76 5.26
C GLY A 74 -20.01 0.62 4.81
N ARG A 75 -20.52 -0.62 4.67
CA ARG A 75 -21.83 -0.94 4.14
C ARG A 75 -22.67 -1.72 5.15
N ASP A 76 -23.96 -1.49 5.14
CA ASP A 76 -24.91 -2.27 5.94
C ASP A 76 -25.09 -3.69 5.37
N ALA A 77 -25.45 -4.66 6.22
CA ALA A 77 -25.57 -6.08 5.84
C ALA A 77 -26.56 -6.31 4.70
N GLU A 78 -27.61 -5.51 4.58
CA GLU A 78 -28.61 -5.58 3.50
C GLU A 78 -28.00 -5.26 2.11
N ALA A 79 -26.82 -4.62 2.08
CA ALA A 79 -26.09 -4.28 0.85
C ALA A 79 -24.99 -5.31 0.50
N TRP A 80 -24.81 -6.39 1.26
CA TRP A 80 -23.77 -7.40 1.02
C TRP A 80 -24.17 -8.42 -0.02
N SER A 81 -24.34 -8.00 -1.26
CA SER A 81 -24.61 -8.89 -2.39
C SER A 81 -23.85 -8.42 -3.63
N ALA A 82 -23.58 -9.33 -4.57
CA ALA A 82 -22.93 -8.96 -5.83
C ALA A 82 -23.76 -7.94 -6.64
N GLN A 83 -25.09 -8.00 -6.54
CA GLN A 83 -25.97 -7.02 -7.18
C GLN A 83 -25.87 -5.64 -6.53
N ALA A 84 -25.80 -5.59 -5.20
CA ALA A 84 -25.66 -4.32 -4.50
C ALA A 84 -24.27 -3.71 -4.72
N LEU A 85 -23.21 -4.54 -4.74
CA LEU A 85 -21.87 -4.12 -5.06
C LEU A 85 -21.78 -3.54 -6.48
N GLU A 86 -22.42 -4.19 -7.46
CA GLU A 86 -22.46 -3.67 -8.84
C GLU A 86 -23.20 -2.33 -8.94
N LYS A 87 -24.30 -2.20 -8.23
CA LYS A 87 -25.13 -0.99 -8.25
C LYS A 87 -24.43 0.20 -7.59
N GLU A 88 -23.67 -0.07 -6.56
CA GLU A 88 -22.98 0.95 -5.75
C GLU A 88 -21.57 0.46 -5.42
N PHE A 89 -20.65 0.58 -6.40
CA PHE A 89 -19.27 0.19 -6.23
C PHE A 89 -18.54 1.20 -5.31
N PRO A 90 -17.74 0.74 -4.34
CA PRO A 90 -17.08 1.66 -3.41
C PRO A 90 -16.05 2.55 -4.12
N SER A 91 -16.07 3.84 -3.80
CA SER A 91 -15.08 4.80 -4.30
C SER A 91 -13.75 4.72 -3.53
N ALA A 92 -13.76 4.09 -2.36
CA ALA A 92 -12.61 3.90 -1.49
C ALA A 92 -12.63 2.50 -0.89
N VAL A 93 -11.44 1.93 -0.65
CA VAL A 93 -11.29 0.66 0.05
C VAL A 93 -10.02 0.70 0.90
N PRO A 94 -10.04 0.14 2.14
CA PRO A 94 -8.85 0.15 3.00
C PRO A 94 -7.65 -0.46 2.28
N GLY A 95 -6.53 0.26 2.24
CA GLY A 95 -5.36 -0.19 1.47
C GLY A 95 -4.45 0.95 1.05
N GLY A 96 -3.72 0.74 -0.04
CA GLY A 96 -2.76 1.71 -0.58
C GLY A 96 -1.48 1.06 -1.08
N ILE A 97 -0.34 1.71 -0.87
CA ILE A 97 0.98 1.14 -1.18
C ILE A 97 1.70 0.73 0.10
N ALA A 98 2.17 -0.50 0.14
CA ALA A 98 3.05 -1.03 1.18
C ALA A 98 4.50 -1.09 0.69
N ALA A 99 5.46 -0.72 1.56
CA ALA A 99 6.89 -0.87 1.32
C ALA A 99 7.43 -2.10 2.05
N VAL A 100 8.25 -2.91 1.36
CA VAL A 100 8.80 -4.16 1.89
C VAL A 100 10.30 -4.21 1.65
N ASP A 101 11.07 -4.55 2.69
CA ASP A 101 12.49 -4.86 2.59
C ASP A 101 12.83 -6.01 3.55
N GLY A 102 13.07 -7.19 2.99
CA GLY A 102 13.21 -8.42 3.77
C GLY A 102 11.99 -8.68 4.66
N GLU A 103 12.17 -8.68 5.97
CA GLU A 103 11.08 -8.86 6.95
C GLU A 103 10.39 -7.55 7.35
N THR A 104 10.93 -6.41 6.92
CA THR A 104 10.34 -5.09 7.22
C THR A 104 9.17 -4.83 6.29
N LEU A 105 7.99 -4.59 6.86
CA LEU A 105 6.78 -4.19 6.15
C LEU A 105 6.28 -2.85 6.72
N ILE A 106 6.17 -1.84 5.88
CA ILE A 106 5.52 -0.57 6.19
C ILE A 106 4.30 -0.45 5.28
N GLY A 107 3.14 -0.74 5.84
CA GLY A 107 1.86 -0.69 5.14
C GLY A 107 1.13 0.62 5.33
N PRO A 108 0.05 0.83 4.56
CA PRO A 108 -0.92 1.88 4.82
C PRO A 108 -1.52 1.71 6.23
N SER A 109 -1.92 2.81 6.84
CA SER A 109 -2.49 2.83 8.18
C SER A 109 -3.95 3.27 8.14
N CYS A 110 -4.56 3.49 9.31
CA CYS A 110 -5.96 3.90 9.42
C CYS A 110 -6.28 5.08 8.49
N CYS A 111 -7.45 5.02 7.85
CA CYS A 111 -7.96 6.07 6.95
C CYS A 111 -7.13 6.30 5.68
N CYS A 112 -6.33 5.32 5.26
CA CYS A 112 -5.70 5.29 3.95
C CYS A 112 -6.45 4.33 3.04
N GLY A 113 -6.70 4.73 1.80
CA GLY A 113 -7.40 3.91 0.83
C GLY A 113 -6.57 3.61 -0.43
N LEU A 114 -6.94 2.54 -1.11
CA LEU A 114 -6.27 2.14 -2.36
C LEU A 114 -6.41 3.22 -3.44
N GLU A 115 -7.49 3.98 -3.44
CA GLU A 115 -7.74 5.09 -4.40
C GLU A 115 -6.64 6.16 -4.38
N ASP A 116 -5.94 6.31 -3.25
CA ASP A 116 -4.87 7.29 -3.06
C ASP A 116 -3.50 6.84 -3.60
N TRP A 117 -3.36 5.62 -4.10
CA TRP A 117 -2.07 5.08 -4.54
C TRP A 117 -1.35 5.96 -5.58
N ARG A 118 -2.09 6.73 -6.38
CA ARG A 118 -1.51 7.59 -7.43
C ARG A 118 -0.70 8.76 -6.88
N GLN A 119 -0.93 9.16 -5.62
CA GLN A 119 -0.11 10.18 -4.96
C GLN A 119 1.38 9.76 -4.91
N TRP A 120 1.65 8.45 -4.95
CA TRP A 120 3.00 7.92 -4.96
C TRP A 120 3.77 8.22 -6.26
N LEU A 121 3.07 8.36 -7.38
CA LEU A 121 3.67 8.74 -8.67
C LEU A 121 4.22 10.18 -8.64
N GLU A 122 3.70 11.02 -7.75
CA GLU A 122 4.07 12.42 -7.64
C GLU A 122 5.20 12.69 -6.64
N VAL A 123 5.61 11.69 -5.84
CA VAL A 123 6.60 11.84 -4.76
C VAL A 123 7.89 12.46 -5.27
N LEU A 124 8.47 11.93 -6.35
CA LEU A 124 9.74 12.42 -6.89
C LEU A 124 9.63 13.82 -7.49
N ALA A 125 8.49 14.17 -8.08
CA ALA A 125 8.28 15.47 -8.69
C ALA A 125 7.96 16.56 -7.67
N THR A 126 7.23 16.23 -6.61
CA THR A 126 6.74 17.20 -5.64
C THR A 126 7.53 17.25 -4.33
N GLY A 127 8.24 16.18 -4.01
CA GLY A 127 8.88 15.97 -2.70
C GLY A 127 7.89 15.78 -1.55
N ARG A 128 6.59 15.64 -1.84
CA ARG A 128 5.55 15.47 -0.83
C ARG A 128 5.32 14.01 -0.52
N SER A 129 5.13 13.70 0.77
CA SER A 129 4.67 12.39 1.18
C SER A 129 3.24 12.17 0.69
N PRO A 130 2.93 11.00 0.11
CA PRO A 130 1.55 10.60 -0.09
C PRO A 130 0.87 10.42 1.27
N TRP A 131 -0.46 10.46 1.29
CA TRP A 131 -1.20 10.09 2.47
C TRP A 131 -1.09 8.58 2.70
N MET A 132 -0.63 8.19 3.89
CA MET A 132 -0.46 6.80 4.28
C MET A 132 -1.27 6.43 5.54
N GLY A 133 -2.15 7.32 5.98
CA GLY A 133 -2.97 7.13 7.17
C GLY A 133 -2.35 7.69 8.44
N HIS A 134 -3.00 7.36 9.56
CA HIS A 134 -2.56 7.74 10.91
C HIS A 134 -2.69 6.55 11.88
N ASP A 135 -2.02 6.61 13.05
CA ASP A 135 -2.04 5.61 14.11
C ASP A 135 -1.57 4.19 13.69
N PRO A 136 -0.30 4.01 13.27
CA PRO A 136 0.79 4.99 13.17
C PRO A 136 0.63 5.94 11.98
N THR A 137 1.50 6.97 11.89
CA THR A 137 1.52 7.90 10.77
C THR A 137 2.76 7.66 9.92
N PRO A 138 2.72 6.71 8.97
CA PRO A 138 3.82 6.49 8.04
C PRO A 138 3.99 7.70 7.12
N PHE A 139 5.21 7.91 6.62
CA PHE A 139 5.46 9.01 5.68
C PHE A 139 6.66 8.74 4.79
N VAL A 140 6.71 9.42 3.66
CA VAL A 140 7.83 9.37 2.71
C VAL A 140 8.63 10.66 2.79
N LYS A 141 9.96 10.55 2.76
CA LYS A 141 10.88 11.69 2.72
C LYS A 141 12.02 11.44 1.75
N ILE A 142 12.28 12.41 0.88
CA ILE A 142 13.47 12.40 0.03
C ILE A 142 14.62 13.04 0.81
N GLN A 143 15.74 12.31 0.89
CA GLN A 143 16.96 12.75 1.57
C GLN A 143 18.15 12.52 0.63
N ALA A 144 18.73 13.60 0.13
CA ALA A 144 19.78 13.55 -0.89
C ALA A 144 19.37 12.70 -2.11
N ASP A 145 19.95 11.54 -2.31
CA ASP A 145 19.72 10.60 -3.41
C ASP A 145 18.86 9.38 -3.00
N GLN A 146 18.24 9.44 -1.83
CA GLN A 146 17.42 8.35 -1.28
C GLN A 146 15.97 8.79 -1.04
N VAL A 147 15.06 7.84 -1.17
CA VAL A 147 13.66 7.95 -0.76
C VAL A 147 13.46 7.03 0.42
N CYS A 148 13.22 7.61 1.60
CA CYS A 148 13.05 6.88 2.85
C CYS A 148 11.56 6.83 3.19
N ILE A 149 11.02 5.64 3.39
CA ILE A 149 9.64 5.40 3.82
C ILE A 149 9.69 5.01 5.30
N TRP A 150 9.12 5.85 6.14
CA TRP A 150 9.15 5.68 7.58
C TRP A 150 7.83 5.08 8.11
N ALA A 151 7.93 4.17 9.05
CA ALA A 151 6.76 3.50 9.63
C ALA A 151 5.91 4.41 10.51
N ASP A 152 6.50 5.48 11.06
CA ASP A 152 5.81 6.42 11.95
C ASP A 152 6.59 7.74 12.04
N GLY A 153 5.95 8.76 12.61
CA GLY A 153 6.57 10.07 12.86
C GLY A 153 6.11 11.18 11.93
N GLY A 154 5.15 10.93 11.06
CA GLY A 154 4.63 11.91 10.10
C GLY A 154 4.06 13.19 10.73
N PHE A 155 3.58 13.12 11.99
CA PHE A 155 3.11 14.27 12.77
C PHE A 155 4.10 14.72 13.85
N GLY A 156 5.41 14.56 13.59
CA GLY A 156 6.45 15.03 14.49
C GLY A 156 6.89 14.00 15.53
N GLY A 157 6.48 12.75 15.40
CA GLY A 157 7.03 11.61 16.13
C GLY A 157 8.50 11.36 15.78
N THR A 158 9.15 10.46 16.51
CA THR A 158 10.53 10.04 16.23
C THR A 158 10.51 8.81 15.32
N PRO A 159 10.91 8.93 14.05
CA PRO A 159 11.01 7.79 13.14
C PRO A 159 11.97 6.73 13.68
N ARG A 160 11.62 5.44 13.60
CA ARG A 160 12.45 4.34 14.11
C ARG A 160 12.76 3.28 13.07
N THR A 161 11.81 3.02 12.17
CA THR A 161 11.91 1.97 11.15
C THR A 161 11.66 2.59 9.80
N SER A 162 12.54 2.31 8.83
CA SER A 162 12.38 2.76 7.45
C SER A 162 12.62 1.63 6.46
N VAL A 163 12.09 1.82 5.25
CA VAL A 163 12.48 1.12 4.03
C VAL A 163 13.07 2.18 3.10
N ASP A 164 14.31 1.97 2.65
CA ASP A 164 15.09 2.96 1.95
C ASP A 164 15.36 2.54 0.50
N PHE A 165 15.08 3.43 -0.43
CA PHE A 165 15.28 3.24 -1.87
C PHE A 165 16.30 4.26 -2.39
N SER A 166 17.10 3.89 -3.40
CA SER A 166 17.64 4.91 -4.29
C SER A 166 16.50 5.56 -5.08
N VAL A 167 16.70 6.79 -5.58
CA VAL A 167 15.66 7.48 -6.39
C VAL A 167 15.23 6.63 -7.58
N SER A 168 16.19 6.05 -8.34
CA SER A 168 15.87 5.16 -9.46
C SER A 168 15.22 3.84 -9.04
N GLY A 169 15.59 3.31 -7.86
CA GLY A 169 14.97 2.12 -7.28
C GLY A 169 13.52 2.37 -6.89
N PHE A 170 13.22 3.54 -6.30
CA PHE A 170 11.86 3.94 -5.97
C PHE A 170 10.99 4.11 -7.23
N GLU A 171 11.51 4.80 -8.27
CA GLU A 171 10.80 4.96 -9.54
C GLU A 171 10.47 3.61 -10.19
N ALA A 172 11.42 2.68 -10.21
CA ALA A 172 11.21 1.33 -10.71
C ALA A 172 10.18 0.55 -9.87
N ALA A 173 10.24 0.67 -8.53
CA ALA A 173 9.35 -0.04 -7.61
C ALA A 173 7.91 0.46 -7.71
N ILE A 174 7.67 1.78 -7.79
CA ILE A 174 6.31 2.29 -7.95
C ILE A 174 5.74 1.98 -9.34
N GLY A 175 6.57 2.02 -10.38
CA GLY A 175 6.18 1.57 -11.71
C GLY A 175 5.82 0.08 -11.75
N GLN A 176 6.49 -0.77 -10.96
CA GLN A 176 6.13 -2.18 -10.83
C GLN A 176 4.83 -2.35 -10.05
N ALA A 177 4.63 -1.64 -8.95
CA ALA A 177 3.39 -1.68 -8.17
C ALA A 177 2.17 -1.28 -9.02
N ALA A 178 2.32 -0.29 -9.88
CA ALA A 178 1.28 0.13 -10.83
C ALA A 178 0.94 -0.97 -11.85
N ARG A 179 1.96 -1.66 -12.40
CA ARG A 179 1.75 -2.80 -13.30
C ARG A 179 1.10 -3.98 -12.59
N ASP A 180 1.59 -4.34 -11.41
CA ASP A 180 1.03 -5.41 -10.59
C ASP A 180 -0.47 -5.16 -10.31
N LEU A 181 -0.84 -3.93 -9.93
CA LEU A 181 -2.23 -3.55 -9.70
C LEU A 181 -3.09 -3.68 -10.97
N ALA A 182 -2.55 -3.29 -12.13
CA ALA A 182 -3.26 -3.44 -13.39
C ALA A 182 -3.45 -4.93 -13.76
N GLU A 183 -2.43 -5.75 -13.54
CA GLU A 183 -2.47 -7.19 -13.83
C GLU A 183 -3.37 -7.96 -12.85
N PHE A 184 -3.67 -7.41 -11.66
CA PHE A 184 -4.63 -8.01 -10.71
C PHE A 184 -6.03 -8.13 -11.28
N GLU A 185 -6.38 -7.37 -12.31
CA GLU A 185 -7.67 -7.52 -12.99
C GLU A 185 -7.91 -8.95 -13.49
N VAL A 186 -6.85 -9.68 -13.87
CA VAL A 186 -6.96 -11.05 -14.40
C VAL A 186 -7.50 -12.00 -13.32
N PRO A 187 -6.82 -12.23 -12.17
CA PRO A 187 -7.37 -13.11 -11.13
C PRO A 187 -8.68 -12.59 -10.53
N LEU A 188 -8.91 -11.29 -10.45
CA LEU A 188 -10.19 -10.72 -10.05
C LEU A 188 -11.30 -11.16 -11.00
N ARG A 189 -11.09 -11.05 -12.31
CA ARG A 189 -12.07 -11.44 -13.32
C ARG A 189 -12.35 -12.94 -13.28
N GLU A 190 -11.35 -13.78 -13.22
CA GLU A 190 -11.48 -15.23 -13.12
C GLU A 190 -12.29 -15.65 -11.89
N TRP A 191 -12.03 -15.01 -10.75
CA TRP A 191 -12.78 -15.24 -9.53
C TRP A 191 -14.26 -14.83 -9.68
N LEU A 192 -14.52 -13.64 -10.21
CA LEU A 192 -15.87 -13.11 -10.43
C LEU A 192 -16.67 -13.96 -11.43
N ASP A 193 -16.05 -14.44 -12.50
CA ASP A 193 -16.67 -15.33 -13.48
C ASP A 193 -17.15 -16.66 -12.83
N SER A 194 -16.43 -17.12 -11.80
CA SER A 194 -16.75 -18.34 -11.09
C SER A 194 -17.81 -18.15 -9.98
N HIS A 195 -17.86 -16.97 -9.34
CA HIS A 195 -18.68 -16.76 -8.13
C HIS A 195 -19.85 -15.78 -8.33
N ALA A 196 -19.74 -14.87 -9.30
CA ALA A 196 -20.76 -13.88 -9.61
C ALA A 196 -20.86 -13.62 -11.12
N PRO A 197 -21.04 -14.65 -11.98
CA PRO A 197 -20.87 -14.54 -13.44
C PRO A 197 -21.77 -13.48 -14.08
N LYS A 198 -22.95 -13.25 -13.53
CA LYS A 198 -23.88 -12.21 -14.01
C LYS A 198 -23.31 -10.79 -13.89
N TYR A 199 -22.43 -10.56 -12.91
CA TYR A 199 -21.90 -9.24 -12.55
C TYR A 199 -20.40 -9.11 -12.85
N ALA A 200 -19.74 -10.18 -13.28
CA ALA A 200 -18.29 -10.25 -13.40
C ALA A 200 -17.68 -9.15 -14.28
N GLU A 201 -18.24 -8.95 -15.47
CA GLU A 201 -17.79 -7.91 -16.41
C GLU A 201 -17.93 -6.50 -15.82
N SER A 202 -19.09 -6.21 -15.23
CA SER A 202 -19.40 -4.90 -14.68
C SER A 202 -18.53 -4.59 -13.46
N LEU A 203 -18.34 -5.56 -12.54
CA LEU A 203 -17.52 -5.38 -11.34
C LEU A 203 -16.03 -5.23 -11.67
N ALA A 204 -15.49 -6.05 -12.58
CA ALA A 204 -14.11 -5.93 -13.02
C ALA A 204 -13.85 -4.57 -13.70
N ARG A 205 -14.77 -4.12 -14.55
CA ARG A 205 -14.70 -2.80 -15.18
C ARG A 205 -14.72 -1.67 -14.14
N GLN A 206 -15.63 -1.72 -13.16
CA GLN A 206 -15.71 -0.72 -12.10
C GLN A 206 -14.43 -0.68 -11.24
N PHE A 207 -13.85 -1.86 -10.93
CA PHE A 207 -12.57 -1.93 -10.24
C PHE A 207 -11.47 -1.24 -11.06
N ARG A 208 -11.40 -1.51 -12.36
CA ARG A 208 -10.44 -0.89 -13.27
C ARG A 208 -10.63 0.63 -13.31
N GLU A 209 -11.84 1.09 -13.52
CA GLU A 209 -12.17 2.52 -13.60
C GLU A 209 -11.81 3.24 -12.29
N GLN A 210 -12.10 2.63 -11.15
CA GLN A 210 -11.90 3.24 -9.84
C GLN A 210 -10.42 3.23 -9.40
N PHE A 211 -9.72 2.11 -9.56
CA PHE A 211 -8.41 1.92 -8.94
C PHE A 211 -7.24 1.81 -9.93
N ILE A 212 -7.48 1.49 -11.21
CA ILE A 212 -6.40 1.26 -12.18
C ILE A 212 -6.31 2.37 -13.23
N SER A 213 -7.44 2.76 -13.84
CA SER A 213 -7.44 3.73 -14.94
C SER A 213 -7.06 5.13 -14.49
N SER A 214 -6.25 5.80 -15.29
CA SER A 214 -5.80 7.18 -15.07
C SER A 214 -6.69 8.21 -15.78
N GLU A 215 -7.96 7.93 -16.03
CA GLU A 215 -8.85 8.99 -16.48
C GLU A 215 -8.96 10.00 -15.34
N GLU A 216 -8.53 11.23 -15.62
CA GLU A 216 -8.42 12.34 -14.69
C GLU A 216 -9.70 12.52 -13.87
N THR A 217 -9.75 11.87 -12.71
CA THR A 217 -10.64 12.37 -11.66
C THR A 217 -9.99 13.66 -11.19
N PRO A 218 -10.63 14.84 -11.37
CA PRO A 218 -10.06 16.09 -10.92
C PRO A 218 -9.79 15.95 -9.43
N ALA A 219 -8.53 16.19 -9.04
CA ALA A 219 -8.11 16.14 -7.64
C ALA A 219 -9.15 16.88 -6.79
N PRO A 220 -9.62 16.32 -5.66
CA PRO A 220 -10.52 17.01 -4.77
C PRO A 220 -9.87 18.34 -4.43
N LYS A 221 -10.57 19.44 -4.68
CA LYS A 221 -10.13 20.79 -4.31
C LYS A 221 -9.85 20.75 -2.83
N GLN A 222 -8.57 20.70 -2.45
CA GLN A 222 -8.17 20.87 -1.07
C GLN A 222 -8.66 22.25 -0.65
N ASP A 223 -9.67 22.28 0.19
CA ASP A 223 -10.11 23.50 0.85
C ASP A 223 -9.00 23.94 1.82
N ASN A 224 -8.20 24.89 1.36
CA ASN A 224 -7.07 25.47 2.09
C ASN A 224 -7.53 26.36 3.28
N SER A 225 -8.73 26.18 3.82
CA SER A 225 -9.31 27.07 4.84
C SER A 225 -8.91 26.74 6.29
N THR A 226 -8.00 25.78 6.56
CA THR A 226 -7.57 25.52 7.93
C THR A 226 -6.06 25.69 8.13
N LEU A 227 -5.55 26.87 7.79
CA LEU A 227 -4.26 27.34 8.32
C LEU A 227 -4.46 27.72 9.80
N PHE A 228 -4.20 26.77 10.71
CA PHE A 228 -4.05 27.10 12.12
C PHE A 228 -2.75 27.89 12.32
N VAL A 229 -2.91 29.21 12.38
CA VAL A 229 -1.85 30.14 12.80
C VAL A 229 -1.67 30.02 14.30
N PHE A 230 -0.64 29.28 14.74
CA PHE A 230 -0.20 29.36 16.13
C PHE A 230 0.45 30.71 16.39
N LYS A 231 -0.27 31.65 16.99
CA LYS A 231 0.30 32.86 17.58
C LYS A 231 1.13 32.44 18.81
N ARG A 232 2.44 32.58 18.74
CA ARG A 232 3.32 32.58 19.93
C ARG A 232 2.90 33.76 20.81
N LYS A 233 2.50 33.49 22.04
CA LYS A 233 2.45 34.53 23.10
C LYS A 233 3.89 34.71 23.59
N THR A 234 4.40 35.93 23.48
CA THR A 234 5.57 36.47 24.15
C THR A 234 5.32 36.56 25.65
#